data_e1b36816ef01fbaf63c1412456fe9c7c
#
_entry.id   e1b36816ef01fbaf63c1412456fe9c7c
#
_cell.length_a   1.000
_cell.length_b   1.000
_cell.length_c   1.000
_cell.angle_alpha   90.00
_cell.angle_beta   90.00
_cell.angle_gamma   90.00
#
_symmetry.space_group_name_H-M   'P 1'
#
loop_
_entity.id
_entity.type
_entity.pdbx_description
1 polymer ?
#
loop_
_entity_poly.entity_id
_entity_poly.type
_entity_poly.pdbx_seq_one_letter_code
_entity_poly.pdbx_strand_id
1 'polypeptide(L)'
;MYARSKSGLSPEFVRFDKTIDDFAIGNAPYYILRPETVETLFILHHLTKDPVYREWGWEIFQAIEEHCKTDAGYAAIQNVDTMEQNNRMESFFLAETLKYLYLLQDDANDIDLLNTVSEMLVLTLIRALPPLLSHVRLDIALLY
;
A
#
# COMPACT_ATOMS: atom_id res chain seq x y z
N MET A 1 0.27 -14.17 2.86
CA MET A 1 -1.07 -13.74 3.27
C MET A 1 -1.81 -13.11 2.12
N TYR A 2 -1.30 -12.05 1.54
CA TYR A 2 -1.89 -11.41 0.37
C TYR A 2 -2.28 -12.42 -0.72
N ALA A 3 -1.38 -13.27 -1.15
CA ALA A 3 -1.64 -14.29 -2.19
C ALA A 3 -2.66 -15.39 -1.82
N ARG A 4 -3.19 -15.40 -0.61
CA ARG A 4 -4.14 -16.44 -0.15
C ARG A 4 -5.56 -15.93 0.08
N SER A 5 -5.76 -14.61 0.19
CA SER A 5 -7.08 -14.01 0.21
C SER A 5 -7.65 -13.95 -1.21
N LYS A 6 -8.96 -13.90 -1.34
CA LYS A 6 -9.62 -13.80 -2.66
C LYS A 6 -9.36 -12.45 -3.33
N SER A 7 -9.22 -11.40 -2.52
CA SER A 7 -8.95 -10.04 -3.00
C SER A 7 -7.47 -9.78 -3.30
N GLY A 8 -6.55 -10.66 -2.91
CA GLY A 8 -5.11 -10.33 -2.92
C GLY A 8 -4.69 -9.34 -1.84
N LEU A 9 -5.58 -8.98 -0.89
CA LEU A 9 -5.31 -8.09 0.23
C LEU A 9 -5.26 -8.88 1.54
N SER A 10 -4.39 -8.47 2.47
CA SER A 10 -4.27 -9.13 3.77
C SER A 10 -5.32 -8.60 4.76
N PRO A 11 -6.02 -9.45 5.50
CA PRO A 11 -6.80 -8.99 6.64
C PRO A 11 -5.88 -8.46 7.76
N GLU A 12 -6.44 -7.63 8.66
CA GLU A 12 -5.70 -7.07 9.78
C GLU A 12 -5.21 -8.13 10.76
N PHE A 13 -5.92 -9.25 10.86
CA PHE A 13 -5.57 -10.32 11.78
C PHE A 13 -5.78 -11.70 11.17
N VAL A 14 -4.78 -12.56 11.30
CA VAL A 14 -4.87 -13.97 10.99
C VAL A 14 -4.46 -14.80 12.21
N ARG A 15 -5.08 -15.96 12.35
CA ARG A 15 -4.71 -16.96 13.32
C ARG A 15 -4.03 -18.13 12.60
N PHE A 16 -2.89 -18.54 13.10
CA PHE A 16 -2.25 -19.81 12.73
C PHE A 16 -2.69 -20.85 13.75
N ASP A 17 -3.28 -21.95 13.30
CA ASP A 17 -3.74 -22.99 14.23
C ASP A 17 -2.61 -23.98 14.53
N LYS A 18 -2.21 -24.81 13.58
CA LYS A 18 -1.17 -25.85 13.80
C LYS A 18 0.08 -25.63 12.97
N THR A 19 -0.06 -25.12 11.79
CA THR A 19 1.05 -24.86 10.86
C THR A 19 0.89 -23.49 10.21
N ILE A 20 1.96 -22.99 9.58
CA ILE A 20 1.92 -21.73 8.82
C ILE A 20 0.95 -21.80 7.62
N ASP A 21 0.62 -23.00 7.16
CA ASP A 21 -0.29 -23.26 6.06
C ASP A 21 -1.75 -23.36 6.50
N ASP A 22 -1.98 -23.59 7.79
CA ASP A 22 -3.30 -23.70 8.40
C ASP A 22 -3.64 -22.39 9.12
N PHE A 23 -4.00 -21.36 8.33
CA PHE A 23 -4.41 -20.08 8.89
C PHE A 23 -5.88 -19.80 8.62
N ALA A 24 -6.53 -19.20 9.57
CA ALA A 24 -7.90 -18.69 9.43
C ALA A 24 -7.88 -17.15 9.52
N ILE A 25 -8.72 -16.52 8.72
CA ILE A 25 -9.05 -15.11 8.90
C ILE A 25 -9.76 -14.99 10.25
N GLY A 26 -9.16 -14.24 11.15
CA GLY A 26 -9.66 -14.05 12.50
C GLY A 26 -10.87 -13.09 12.55
N ASN A 27 -11.10 -12.49 13.70
CA ASN A 27 -12.22 -11.55 13.92
C ASN A 27 -12.02 -10.17 13.27
N ALA A 28 -10.94 -9.98 12.50
CA ALA A 28 -10.61 -8.73 11.81
C ALA A 28 -10.38 -8.97 10.31
N PRO A 29 -11.42 -9.33 9.54
CA PRO A 29 -11.31 -9.65 8.11
C PRO A 29 -11.12 -8.43 7.23
N TYR A 30 -11.06 -7.24 7.80
CA TYR A 30 -10.96 -5.97 7.08
C TYR A 30 -9.52 -5.61 6.72
N TYR A 31 -9.39 -4.78 5.69
CA TYR A 31 -8.13 -4.20 5.24
C TYR A 31 -8.29 -2.67 5.19
N ILE A 32 -7.47 -1.95 5.95
CA ILE A 32 -7.57 -0.49 6.07
C ILE A 32 -6.46 0.27 5.34
N LEU A 33 -5.94 -0.29 4.25
CA LEU A 33 -4.94 0.35 3.40
C LEU A 33 -3.57 0.55 4.10
N ARG A 34 -3.17 -0.37 4.96
CA ARG A 34 -1.96 -0.28 5.77
C ARG A 34 -0.65 -0.26 4.99
N PRO A 35 0.37 0.52 5.45
CA PRO A 35 1.65 0.66 4.78
C PRO A 35 2.71 -0.38 5.17
N GLU A 36 2.63 -1.02 6.34
CA GLU A 36 3.75 -1.74 6.95
C GLU A 36 4.34 -2.84 6.06
N THR A 37 3.50 -3.52 5.28
CA THR A 37 3.98 -4.55 4.34
C THR A 37 4.71 -3.91 3.16
N VAL A 38 4.12 -2.90 2.52
CA VAL A 38 4.73 -2.26 1.34
C VAL A 38 5.97 -1.45 1.71
N GLU A 39 6.01 -0.85 2.89
CA GLU A 39 7.21 -0.25 3.46
C GLU A 39 8.32 -1.29 3.63
N THR A 40 8.00 -2.46 4.20
CA THR A 40 8.95 -3.56 4.34
C THR A 40 9.48 -4.05 3.00
N LEU A 41 8.61 -4.19 1.99
CA LEU A 41 9.02 -4.58 0.64
C LEU A 41 9.95 -3.54 0.01
N PHE A 42 9.66 -2.25 0.19
CA PHE A 42 10.52 -1.16 -0.25
C PHE A 42 11.91 -1.23 0.39
N ILE A 43 11.99 -1.37 1.72
CA ILE A 43 13.26 -1.46 2.45
C ILE A 43 14.05 -2.69 2.00
N LEU A 44 13.42 -3.86 1.91
CA LEU A 44 14.08 -5.09 1.48
C LEU A 44 14.59 -5.00 0.05
N HIS A 45 13.80 -4.46 -0.87
CA HIS A 45 14.26 -4.22 -2.25
C HIS A 45 15.45 -3.25 -2.28
N HIS A 46 15.39 -2.16 -1.51
CA HIS A 46 16.47 -1.19 -1.45
C HIS A 46 17.79 -1.81 -0.97
N LEU A 47 17.74 -2.69 0.04
CA LEU A 47 18.91 -3.33 0.62
C LEU A 47 19.43 -4.50 -0.22
N THR A 48 18.56 -5.31 -0.81
CA THR A 48 18.94 -6.56 -1.49
C THR A 48 19.00 -6.43 -3.00
N LYS A 49 18.26 -5.47 -3.58
CA LYS A 49 18.02 -5.30 -5.01
C LYS A 49 17.31 -6.51 -5.66
N ASP A 50 16.70 -7.40 -4.85
CA ASP A 50 15.95 -8.54 -5.37
C ASP A 50 14.63 -8.05 -6.00
N PRO A 51 14.37 -8.33 -7.28
CA PRO A 51 13.18 -7.87 -7.98
C PRO A 51 11.87 -8.47 -7.44
N VAL A 52 11.92 -9.58 -6.71
CA VAL A 52 10.73 -10.25 -6.16
C VAL A 52 9.90 -9.31 -5.27
N TYR A 53 10.56 -8.40 -4.54
CA TYR A 53 9.86 -7.43 -3.69
C TYR A 53 9.05 -6.41 -4.49
N ARG A 54 9.53 -6.03 -5.68
CA ARG A 54 8.80 -5.17 -6.62
C ARG A 54 7.58 -5.89 -7.19
N GLU A 55 7.73 -7.16 -7.55
CA GLU A 55 6.64 -7.99 -8.05
C GLU A 55 5.52 -8.09 -7.01
N TRP A 56 5.85 -8.42 -5.76
CA TRP A 56 4.86 -8.48 -4.67
C TRP A 56 4.21 -7.12 -4.38
N GLY A 57 4.98 -6.04 -4.39
CA GLY A 57 4.42 -4.70 -4.25
C GLY A 57 3.46 -4.33 -5.37
N TRP A 58 3.78 -4.74 -6.61
CA TRP A 58 2.92 -4.54 -7.76
C TRP A 58 1.61 -5.33 -7.68
N GLU A 59 1.66 -6.58 -7.23
CA GLU A 59 0.46 -7.39 -6.98
C GLU A 59 -0.45 -6.74 -5.93
N ILE A 60 0.12 -6.23 -4.83
CA ILE A 60 -0.64 -5.50 -3.79
C ILE A 60 -1.26 -4.23 -4.38
N PHE A 61 -0.51 -3.46 -5.18
CA PHE A 61 -1.03 -2.26 -5.84
C PHE A 61 -2.21 -2.58 -6.75
N GLN A 62 -2.10 -3.63 -7.58
CA GLN A 62 -3.18 -4.06 -8.46
C GLN A 62 -4.44 -4.45 -7.66
N ALA A 63 -4.29 -5.16 -6.56
CA ALA A 63 -5.41 -5.52 -5.69
C ALA A 63 -6.07 -4.29 -5.04
N ILE A 64 -5.30 -3.27 -4.66
CA ILE A 64 -5.82 -1.99 -4.16
C ILE A 64 -6.59 -1.26 -5.27
N GLU A 65 -6.04 -1.17 -6.49
CA GLU A 65 -6.71 -0.54 -7.64
C GLU A 65 -8.03 -1.23 -7.99
N GLU A 66 -8.07 -2.55 -7.93
CA GLU A 66 -9.25 -3.34 -8.28
C GLU A 66 -10.35 -3.26 -7.23
N HIS A 67 -10.00 -3.34 -5.94
CA HIS A 67 -10.98 -3.53 -4.88
C HIS A 67 -11.22 -2.30 -4.01
N CYS A 68 -10.24 -1.40 -3.90
CA CYS A 68 -10.33 -0.24 -2.99
C CYS A 68 -10.67 1.07 -3.71
N LYS A 69 -10.56 1.14 -5.04
CA LYS A 69 -10.79 2.36 -5.80
C LYS A 69 -12.25 2.78 -5.81
N THR A 70 -12.50 4.09 -5.70
CA THR A 70 -13.81 4.72 -5.77
C THR A 70 -13.77 5.88 -6.76
N ASP A 71 -14.90 6.50 -7.06
CA ASP A 71 -14.98 7.68 -7.95
C ASP A 71 -14.21 8.89 -7.39
N ALA A 72 -14.05 8.98 -6.06
CA ALA A 72 -13.44 10.12 -5.38
C ALA A 72 -12.08 9.82 -4.73
N GLY A 73 -11.60 8.58 -4.80
CA GLY A 73 -10.35 8.17 -4.15
C GLY A 73 -10.31 6.68 -3.88
N TYR A 74 -10.04 6.29 -2.64
CA TYR A 74 -9.95 4.88 -2.23
C TYR A 74 -10.75 4.64 -0.95
N ALA A 75 -11.17 3.41 -0.76
CA ALA A 75 -11.90 2.98 0.42
C ALA A 75 -11.25 1.73 1.04
N ALA A 76 -11.26 1.67 2.36
CA ALA A 76 -10.93 0.45 3.09
C ALA A 76 -11.89 -0.69 2.71
N ILE A 77 -11.46 -1.93 2.88
CA ILE A 77 -12.27 -3.13 2.66
C ILE A 77 -12.76 -3.65 4.00
N GLN A 78 -14.07 -3.88 4.13
CA GLN A 78 -14.68 -4.40 5.34
C GLN A 78 -14.39 -5.90 5.53
N ASN A 79 -14.30 -6.64 4.42
CA ASN A 79 -13.95 -8.06 4.44
C ASN A 79 -13.19 -8.42 3.14
N VAL A 80 -11.96 -8.90 3.30
CA VAL A 80 -11.08 -9.24 2.16
C VAL A 80 -11.57 -10.41 1.30
N ASP A 81 -12.51 -11.21 1.77
CA ASP A 81 -13.11 -12.30 1.01
C ASP A 81 -14.37 -11.89 0.23
N THR A 82 -15.10 -10.89 0.73
CA THR A 82 -16.31 -10.36 0.06
C THR A 82 -16.04 -9.09 -0.74
N MET A 83 -14.88 -8.43 -0.51
CA MET A 83 -14.44 -7.19 -1.14
C MET A 83 -15.42 -6.02 -0.92
N GLU A 84 -16.23 -6.08 0.13
CA GLU A 84 -17.14 -5.02 0.51
C GLU A 84 -16.37 -3.79 0.98
N GLN A 85 -16.57 -2.65 0.32
CA GLN A 85 -15.90 -1.41 0.67
C GLN A 85 -16.54 -0.77 1.91
N ASN A 86 -15.69 -0.13 2.72
CA ASN A 86 -16.08 0.71 3.84
C ASN A 86 -15.77 2.17 3.47
N ASN A 87 -16.70 3.10 3.66
CA ASN A 87 -16.52 4.52 3.34
C ASN A 87 -15.49 5.19 4.27
N ARG A 88 -14.22 4.74 4.19
CA ARG A 88 -13.13 5.19 5.03
C ARG A 88 -11.81 5.11 4.28
N MET A 89 -11.09 6.21 4.20
CA MET A 89 -9.72 6.29 3.69
C MET A 89 -8.84 6.91 4.78
N GLU A 90 -7.89 6.13 5.28
CA GLU A 90 -6.96 6.60 6.30
C GLU A 90 -5.92 7.55 5.70
N SER A 91 -5.50 8.56 6.48
CA SER A 91 -4.52 9.55 6.04
C SER A 91 -3.18 8.93 5.66
N PHE A 92 -2.77 7.86 6.33
CA PHE A 92 -1.52 7.15 6.01
C PHE A 92 -1.56 6.45 4.64
N PHE A 93 -2.72 6.24 4.03
CA PHE A 93 -2.77 5.64 2.71
C PHE A 93 -1.98 6.44 1.67
N LEU A 94 -2.22 7.74 1.59
CA LEU A 94 -1.49 8.63 0.68
C LEU A 94 -0.06 8.90 1.18
N ALA A 95 0.07 9.16 2.48
CA ALA A 95 1.35 9.57 3.08
C ALA A 95 2.37 8.44 3.12
N GLU A 96 1.93 7.18 3.15
CA GLU A 96 2.81 6.03 3.36
C GLU A 96 2.55 4.92 2.35
N THR A 97 1.36 4.34 2.27
CA THR A 97 1.10 3.16 1.43
C THR A 97 1.37 3.43 -0.04
N LEU A 98 0.76 4.46 -0.64
CA LEU A 98 1.01 4.83 -2.03
C LEU A 98 2.43 5.36 -2.24
N LYS A 99 2.97 6.09 -1.28
CA LYS A 99 4.35 6.56 -1.32
C LYS A 99 5.33 5.40 -1.45
N TYR A 100 5.24 4.40 -0.58
CA TYR A 100 6.15 3.26 -0.63
C TYR A 100 5.94 2.38 -1.86
N LEU A 101 4.71 2.19 -2.31
CA LEU A 101 4.41 1.50 -3.56
C LEU A 101 5.04 2.22 -4.76
N TYR A 102 4.94 3.55 -4.81
CA TYR A 102 5.57 4.35 -5.86
C TYR A 102 7.10 4.23 -5.81
N LEU A 103 7.70 4.47 -4.64
CA LEU A 103 9.15 4.41 -4.46
C LEU A 103 9.73 3.03 -4.77
N LEU A 104 8.99 1.97 -4.47
CA LEU A 104 9.37 0.60 -4.77
C LEU A 104 9.45 0.35 -6.28
N GLN A 105 8.61 1.00 -7.09
CA GLN A 105 8.57 0.84 -8.55
C GLN A 105 9.45 1.85 -9.30
N ASP A 106 9.92 2.91 -8.64
CA ASP A 106 10.74 3.95 -9.26
C ASP A 106 12.21 3.49 -9.37
N ASP A 107 12.68 3.27 -10.61
CA ASP A 107 14.07 2.91 -10.89
C ASP A 107 15.06 4.07 -10.64
N ALA A 108 14.56 5.31 -10.67
CA ALA A 108 15.37 6.51 -10.41
C ALA A 108 15.42 6.90 -8.93
N ASN A 109 14.90 6.03 -8.05
CA ASN A 109 14.88 6.27 -6.62
C ASN A 109 16.30 6.21 -6.02
N ASP A 110 16.87 7.38 -5.75
CA ASP A 110 18.20 7.57 -5.15
C ASP A 110 18.08 7.98 -3.64
N ILE A 111 17.11 7.40 -2.94
CA ILE A 111 16.88 7.69 -1.53
C ILE A 111 17.92 6.94 -0.69
N ASP A 112 18.78 7.69 -0.01
CA ASP A 112 19.67 7.13 1.00
C ASP A 112 18.90 6.89 2.32
N LEU A 113 18.41 5.66 2.51
CA LEU A 113 17.63 5.28 3.69
C LEU A 113 18.38 5.45 5.01
N LEU A 114 19.71 5.46 4.98
CA LEU A 114 20.52 5.55 6.20
C LEU A 114 20.77 7.00 6.63
N ASN A 115 20.77 7.94 5.69
CA ASN A 115 21.14 9.34 5.94
C ASN A 115 19.99 10.34 5.75
N THR A 116 18.87 9.95 5.14
CA THR A 116 17.80 10.89 4.75
C THR A 116 16.49 10.66 5.49
N VAL A 117 16.50 10.70 6.81
CA VAL A 117 15.27 10.45 7.61
C VAL A 117 14.27 11.60 7.55
N SER A 118 14.69 12.84 7.35
CA SER A 118 13.83 14.01 7.54
C SER A 118 13.24 14.63 6.26
N GLU A 119 13.85 14.44 5.10
CA GLU A 119 13.38 15.07 3.85
C GLU A 119 12.43 14.20 3.02
N MET A 120 12.28 12.92 3.35
CA MET A 120 11.50 11.95 2.59
C MET A 120 9.99 12.24 2.53
N LEU A 121 9.44 12.88 3.54
CA LEU A 121 7.98 13.02 3.67
C LEU A 121 7.38 14.00 2.66
N VAL A 122 8.02 15.13 2.42
CA VAL A 122 7.44 16.26 1.65
C VAL A 122 7.82 16.21 0.17
N LEU A 123 9.10 15.99 -0.15
CA LEU A 123 9.59 16.05 -1.53
C LEU A 123 9.13 14.86 -2.38
N THR A 124 8.94 13.69 -1.78
CA THR A 124 8.49 12.50 -2.51
C THR A 124 7.02 12.60 -2.89
N LEU A 125 6.16 13.12 -2.01
CA LEU A 125 4.76 13.42 -2.34
C LEU A 125 4.64 14.40 -3.51
N ILE A 126 5.44 15.44 -3.54
CA ILE A 126 5.40 16.45 -4.61
C ILE A 126 5.89 15.91 -5.95
N ARG A 127 6.85 14.98 -5.98
CA ARG A 127 7.35 14.35 -7.22
C ARG A 127 6.49 13.20 -7.73
N ALA A 128 5.87 12.43 -6.84
CA ALA A 128 5.07 11.25 -7.19
C ALA A 128 3.64 11.61 -7.66
N LEU A 129 3.09 12.72 -7.22
CA LEU A 129 1.72 13.12 -7.50
C LEU A 129 1.37 13.34 -8.98
N PRO A 130 2.20 13.94 -9.86
CA PRO A 130 1.79 14.23 -11.23
C PRO A 130 1.50 13.01 -12.11
N PRO A 131 2.27 11.90 -12.07
CA PRO A 131 2.00 10.74 -12.92
C PRO A 131 0.82 9.88 -12.45
N LEU A 132 0.65 9.76 -11.12
CA LEU A 132 -0.45 8.97 -10.51
C LEU A 132 -1.78 9.71 -10.53
N LEU A 133 -1.74 11.06 -10.50
CA LEU A 133 -2.91 11.92 -10.42
C LEU A 133 -3.31 12.57 -11.74
N SER A 134 -2.80 12.12 -12.88
CA SER A 134 -3.32 12.56 -14.18
C SER A 134 -4.84 12.32 -14.33
N HIS A 135 -5.44 11.56 -13.42
CA HIS A 135 -6.87 11.27 -13.34
C HIS A 135 -7.55 11.77 -12.06
N VAL A 136 -6.81 12.36 -11.11
CA VAL A 136 -7.37 12.93 -9.88
C VAL A 136 -6.87 14.37 -9.74
N ARG A 137 -7.70 15.34 -10.14
CA ARG A 137 -7.47 16.78 -9.82
C ARG A 137 -7.66 16.99 -8.33
N LEU A 138 -6.57 17.06 -7.60
CA LEU A 138 -6.55 17.63 -6.25
C LEU A 138 -6.14 19.09 -6.36
N ASP A 139 -7.08 20.00 -6.15
CA ASP A 139 -6.81 21.42 -5.90
C ASP A 139 -6.16 21.57 -4.52
N ILE A 140 -4.83 21.41 -4.47
CA ILE A 140 -4.02 21.59 -3.24
C ILE A 140 -3.90 23.08 -2.85
N ALA A 141 -4.43 23.99 -3.66
CA ALA A 141 -4.36 25.45 -3.43
C ALA A 141 -5.21 25.98 -2.26
N LEU A 142 -5.91 25.12 -1.51
CA LEU A 142 -6.79 25.52 -0.39
C LEU A 142 -6.29 25.12 1.00
N LEU A 143 -5.04 24.67 1.14
CA LEU A 143 -4.48 24.23 2.43
C LEU A 143 -3.29 25.07 2.93
N TYR A 144 -3.08 26.27 2.35
CA TYR A 144 -2.16 27.28 2.91
C TYR A 144 -2.83 28.66 2.88
#